data_c6a71139d62d8fb410b00a7613311ada
#
_entry.id   c6a71139d62d8fb410b00a7613311ada
#
_cell.length_a   1.000
_cell.length_b   1.000
_cell.length_c   1.000
_cell.angle_alpha   90.00
_cell.angle_beta   90.00
_cell.angle_gamma   90.00
#
_symmetry.space_group_name_H-M   'P 1'
#
loop_
_entity.id
_entity.type
_entity.pdbx_description
1 polymer ?
#
loop_
_entity_poly.entity_id
_entity_poly.type
_entity_poly.pdbx_seq_one_letter_code
_entity_poly.pdbx_strand_id
1 'polypeptide(L)'
;MRIFVLIFVTLFFASCGYQPSSKFARNVVGEKISTSVVISARDPENSVLIKDAVDSAIIEIFHASLVDKKDAQVDLKLSIEDPSYSPTQYDKNGYIVAYRTTIILNIQKYFNGISKSYKTKGTYDFTIAPNSVITDQERFQAIKFGAKKAIKSFIAKVSAEGSRGIEK
;
A
#
# COMPACT_ATOMS: atom_id res chain seq x y z
N MET A 1 -33.50 40.80 0.79
CA MET A 1 -33.25 39.67 -0.13
C MET A 1 -31.78 39.56 -0.56
N ARG A 2 -31.08 40.63 -0.94
CA ARG A 2 -29.65 40.59 -1.35
C ARG A 2 -28.68 40.16 -0.23
N ILE A 3 -28.92 40.56 1.02
CA ILE A 3 -28.07 40.17 2.16
C ILE A 3 -28.20 38.69 2.51
N PHE A 4 -29.40 38.11 2.38
CA PHE A 4 -29.64 36.68 2.63
C PHE A 4 -28.90 35.77 1.61
N VAL A 5 -28.82 36.22 0.36
CA VAL A 5 -28.07 35.50 -0.69
C VAL A 5 -26.56 35.55 -0.40
N LEU A 6 -26.05 36.69 0.07
CA LEU A 6 -24.64 36.83 0.43
C LEU A 6 -24.24 35.91 1.62
N ILE A 7 -25.08 35.83 2.65
CA ILE A 7 -24.86 34.93 3.79
C ILE A 7 -24.93 33.46 3.36
N PHE A 8 -25.83 33.12 2.47
CA PHE A 8 -25.98 31.76 1.94
C PHE A 8 -24.76 31.34 1.09
N VAL A 9 -24.22 32.25 0.28
CA VAL A 9 -23.02 32.03 -0.51
C VAL A 9 -21.77 31.87 0.37
N THR A 10 -21.63 32.66 1.44
CA THR A 10 -20.48 32.53 2.37
C THR A 10 -20.48 31.23 3.18
N LEU A 11 -21.67 30.66 3.44
CA LEU A 11 -21.78 29.32 4.08
C LEU A 11 -21.29 28.17 3.17
N PHE A 12 -21.37 28.32 1.86
CA PHE A 12 -20.82 27.31 0.93
C PHE A 12 -19.30 27.34 0.83
N PHE A 13 -18.63 28.44 1.15
CA PHE A 13 -17.16 28.54 1.21
C PHE A 13 -16.57 28.07 2.54
N ALA A 14 -17.37 27.83 3.57
CA ALA A 14 -16.96 27.14 4.79
C ALA A 14 -16.87 25.61 4.54
N SER A 15 -16.38 25.20 3.36
CA SER A 15 -16.17 23.82 2.96
C SER A 15 -15.12 23.18 3.85
N CYS A 16 -15.47 22.04 4.38
CA CYS A 16 -14.65 21.12 5.16
C CYS A 16 -13.18 21.18 4.76
N GLY A 17 -12.32 21.56 5.71
CA GLY A 17 -10.88 21.50 5.54
C GLY A 17 -10.41 20.06 5.35
N TYR A 18 -10.59 19.50 4.15
CA TYR A 18 -10.02 18.21 3.76
C TYR A 18 -8.50 18.31 3.83
N GLN A 19 -7.92 17.84 4.92
CA GLN A 19 -6.49 17.64 4.99
C GLN A 19 -6.16 16.29 4.35
N PRO A 20 -5.33 16.27 3.28
CA PRO A 20 -4.97 15.02 2.65
C PRO A 20 -4.25 14.11 3.65
N SER A 21 -4.66 12.85 3.72
CA SER A 21 -4.08 11.81 4.60
C SER A 21 -2.55 11.67 4.45
N SER A 22 -2.01 12.09 3.31
CA SER A 22 -0.56 12.15 3.05
C SER A 22 0.19 13.09 4.01
N LYS A 23 -0.43 14.16 4.50
CA LYS A 23 0.19 15.08 5.47
C LYS A 23 0.33 14.43 6.85
N PHE A 24 -0.70 13.71 7.30
CA PHE A 24 -0.64 12.95 8.55
C PHE A 24 0.29 11.74 8.46
N ALA A 25 0.36 11.09 7.29
CA ALA A 25 1.31 10.01 7.06
C ALA A 25 2.75 10.50 7.19
N ARG A 26 3.11 11.67 6.63
CA ARG A 26 4.45 12.25 6.76
C ARG A 26 4.83 12.57 8.21
N ASN A 27 3.90 13.08 9.02
CA ASN A 27 4.16 13.37 10.43
C ASN A 27 4.46 12.11 11.26
N VAL A 28 3.96 10.95 10.85
CA VAL A 28 4.10 9.68 11.59
C VAL A 28 5.15 8.76 10.97
N VAL A 29 5.31 8.79 9.64
CA VAL A 29 6.28 7.95 8.91
C VAL A 29 7.59 8.70 8.66
N GLY A 30 7.63 10.03 8.88
CA GLY A 30 8.80 10.88 8.64
C GLY A 30 8.98 11.26 7.16
N GLU A 31 9.90 12.19 6.91
CA GLU A 31 10.25 12.61 5.55
C GLU A 31 11.34 11.72 4.92
N LYS A 32 12.21 11.15 5.74
CA LYS A 32 13.31 10.27 5.33
C LYS A 32 13.06 8.86 5.84
N ILE A 33 12.79 7.95 4.91
CA ILE A 33 12.41 6.58 5.20
C ILE A 33 13.44 5.65 4.59
N SER A 34 13.92 4.67 5.35
CA SER A 34 14.59 3.52 4.78
C SER A 34 13.63 2.33 4.69
N THR A 35 13.79 1.53 3.67
CA THR A 35 13.01 0.31 3.49
C THR A 35 13.91 -0.86 3.24
N SER A 36 13.58 -1.99 3.85
CA SER A 36 14.19 -3.28 3.53
C SER A 36 13.09 -4.32 3.33
N VAL A 37 13.16 -5.04 2.22
CA VAL A 37 12.21 -6.12 1.92
C VAL A 37 12.88 -7.45 2.22
N VAL A 38 12.26 -8.19 3.12
CA VAL A 38 12.68 -9.56 3.47
C VAL A 38 11.66 -10.51 2.84
N ILE A 39 12.13 -11.43 2.05
CA ILE A 39 11.31 -12.40 1.36
C ILE A 39 11.51 -13.76 2.02
N SER A 40 10.42 -14.50 2.15
CA SER A 40 10.46 -15.87 2.66
C SER A 40 11.26 -16.76 1.67
N ALA A 41 12.24 -17.49 2.18
CA ALA A 41 13.11 -18.36 1.37
C ALA A 41 12.42 -19.63 0.83
N ARG A 42 11.09 -19.72 0.91
CA ARG A 42 10.35 -20.91 0.49
C ARG A 42 10.26 -21.08 -1.02
N ASP A 43 10.38 -19.99 -1.77
CA ASP A 43 10.34 -19.99 -3.23
C ASP A 43 11.41 -19.04 -3.78
N PRO A 44 12.65 -19.52 -3.98
CA PRO A 44 13.75 -18.70 -4.45
C PRO A 44 13.57 -18.23 -5.90
N GLU A 45 12.84 -18.94 -6.74
CA GLU A 45 12.63 -18.55 -8.16
C GLU A 45 11.73 -17.32 -8.27
N ASN A 46 10.72 -17.19 -7.42
CA ASN A 46 9.82 -16.06 -7.40
C ASN A 46 10.29 -14.93 -6.45
N SER A 47 11.32 -15.16 -5.64
CA SER A 47 11.73 -14.18 -4.63
C SER A 47 12.24 -12.88 -5.22
N VAL A 48 12.95 -12.91 -6.34
CA VAL A 48 13.42 -11.71 -7.05
C VAL A 48 12.24 -10.95 -7.63
N LEU A 49 11.32 -11.64 -8.29
CA LEU A 49 10.10 -11.06 -8.88
C LEU A 49 9.26 -10.35 -7.81
N ILE A 50 9.08 -10.99 -6.66
CA ILE A 50 8.31 -10.44 -5.53
C ILE A 50 9.01 -9.18 -4.98
N LYS A 51 10.33 -9.26 -4.78
CA LYS A 51 11.12 -8.13 -4.29
C LYS A 51 10.99 -6.93 -5.23
N ASP A 52 11.24 -7.11 -6.50
CA ASP A 52 11.19 -6.04 -7.49
C ASP A 52 9.79 -5.41 -7.61
N ALA A 53 8.74 -6.24 -7.53
CA ALA A 53 7.37 -5.77 -7.54
C ALA A 53 7.02 -4.92 -6.30
N VAL A 54 7.48 -5.35 -5.12
CA VAL A 54 7.26 -4.63 -3.86
C VAL A 54 8.10 -3.36 -3.80
N ASP A 55 9.37 -3.39 -4.19
CA ASP A 55 10.24 -2.21 -4.26
C ASP A 55 9.64 -1.15 -5.21
N SER A 56 9.14 -1.59 -6.38
CA SER A 56 8.42 -0.69 -7.30
C SER A 56 7.19 -0.06 -6.66
N ALA A 57 6.42 -0.82 -5.89
CA ALA A 57 5.24 -0.31 -5.20
C ALA A 57 5.62 0.69 -4.09
N ILE A 58 6.71 0.47 -3.38
CA ILE A 58 7.23 1.36 -2.33
C ILE A 58 7.66 2.68 -2.96
N ILE A 59 8.47 2.65 -4.02
CA ILE A 59 8.95 3.86 -4.73
C ILE A 59 7.77 4.69 -5.23
N GLU A 60 6.77 4.06 -5.84
CA GLU A 60 5.59 4.77 -6.35
C GLU A 60 4.77 5.46 -5.26
N ILE A 61 4.74 4.92 -4.04
CA ILE A 61 3.93 5.47 -2.94
C ILE A 61 4.69 6.51 -2.13
N PHE A 62 5.97 6.24 -1.83
CA PHE A 62 6.78 7.12 -0.98
C PHE A 62 7.53 8.22 -1.74
N HIS A 63 7.51 8.21 -3.10
CA HIS A 63 8.04 9.28 -3.95
C HIS A 63 9.40 9.83 -3.49
N ALA A 64 10.47 9.10 -3.71
CA ALA A 64 11.85 9.55 -3.48
C ALA A 64 12.21 9.96 -2.03
N SER A 65 11.35 9.75 -1.05
CA SER A 65 11.68 9.89 0.37
C SER A 65 12.51 8.71 0.90
N LEU A 66 12.91 7.79 0.01
CA LEU A 66 13.73 6.64 0.37
C LEU A 66 15.19 7.06 0.46
N VAL A 67 15.78 6.77 1.61
CA VAL A 67 17.19 7.05 1.91
C VAL A 67 17.86 5.80 2.52
N ASP A 68 19.17 5.82 2.59
CA ASP A 68 19.90 4.78 3.32
C ASP A 68 19.52 4.75 4.80
N LYS A 69 19.60 3.59 5.43
CA LYS A 69 19.22 3.39 6.82
C LYS A 69 19.89 4.36 7.79
N LYS A 70 21.15 4.74 7.52
CA LYS A 70 21.93 5.69 8.34
C LYS A 70 21.35 7.11 8.35
N ASP A 71 20.66 7.49 7.26
CA ASP A 71 20.12 8.83 7.04
C ASP A 71 18.59 8.88 7.28
N ALA A 72 17.99 7.73 7.61
CA ALA A 72 16.56 7.58 7.76
C ALA A 72 16.09 7.98 9.16
N GLN A 73 14.96 8.67 9.24
CA GLN A 73 14.23 8.93 10.47
C GLN A 73 13.41 7.71 10.91
N VAL A 74 12.88 6.98 9.94
CA VAL A 74 12.09 5.77 10.13
C VAL A 74 12.66 4.65 9.27
N ASP A 75 12.86 3.49 9.86
CA ASP A 75 13.24 2.27 9.16
C ASP A 75 12.02 1.33 9.08
N LEU A 76 11.66 0.93 7.87
CA LEU A 76 10.57 0.01 7.59
C LEU A 76 11.14 -1.31 7.09
N LYS A 77 11.02 -2.35 7.91
CA LYS A 77 11.32 -3.71 7.50
C LYS A 77 10.02 -4.38 7.03
N LEU A 78 9.94 -4.69 5.75
CA LEU A 78 8.78 -5.34 5.14
C LEU A 78 9.07 -6.81 4.92
N SER A 79 8.10 -7.65 5.28
CA SER A 79 8.09 -9.07 4.96
C SER A 79 6.80 -9.40 4.24
N ILE A 80 6.90 -10.09 3.12
CA ILE A 80 5.75 -10.52 2.33
C ILE A 80 5.48 -12.00 2.58
N GLU A 81 4.22 -12.33 2.79
CA GLU A 81 3.76 -13.72 2.76
C GLU A 81 3.59 -14.17 1.29
N ASP A 82 3.66 -15.47 1.02
CA ASP A 82 3.51 -15.98 -0.34
C ASP A 82 2.22 -15.46 -0.99
N PRO A 83 2.29 -14.84 -2.20
CA PRO A 83 1.11 -14.34 -2.90
C PRO A 83 0.11 -15.47 -3.17
N SER A 84 -1.16 -15.22 -2.87
CA SER A 84 -2.22 -16.19 -3.20
C SER A 84 -3.04 -15.71 -4.38
N TYR A 85 -3.44 -16.66 -5.24
CA TYR A 85 -4.23 -16.43 -6.43
C TYR A 85 -5.52 -17.24 -6.34
N SER A 86 -6.67 -16.59 -6.38
CA SER A 86 -7.98 -17.23 -6.29
C SER A 86 -8.79 -16.92 -7.55
N PRO A 87 -9.33 -17.92 -8.25
CA PRO A 87 -10.23 -17.68 -9.38
C PRO A 87 -11.43 -16.85 -8.96
N THR A 88 -11.82 -15.88 -9.80
CA THR A 88 -12.97 -15.00 -9.55
C THR A 88 -14.02 -15.05 -10.65
N GLN A 89 -13.62 -15.43 -11.87
CA GLN A 89 -14.54 -15.54 -12.99
C GLN A 89 -14.19 -16.72 -13.87
N TYR A 90 -15.23 -17.31 -14.46
CA TYR A 90 -15.15 -18.41 -15.41
C TYR A 90 -15.92 -18.04 -16.68
N ASP A 91 -15.47 -18.53 -17.82
CA ASP A 91 -16.20 -18.38 -19.07
C ASP A 91 -17.35 -19.42 -19.16
N LYS A 92 -18.11 -19.37 -20.28
CA LYS A 92 -19.23 -20.30 -20.55
C LYS A 92 -18.82 -21.77 -20.66
N ASN A 93 -17.52 -22.04 -20.87
CA ASN A 93 -16.98 -23.40 -20.99
C ASN A 93 -16.35 -23.86 -19.66
N GLY A 94 -16.40 -23.04 -18.59
CA GLY A 94 -15.84 -23.38 -17.28
C GLY A 94 -14.35 -23.06 -17.14
N TYR A 95 -13.72 -22.40 -18.11
CA TYR A 95 -12.32 -21.98 -18.00
C TYR A 95 -12.20 -20.72 -17.16
N ILE A 96 -11.17 -20.67 -16.33
CA ILE A 96 -10.86 -19.48 -15.53
C ILE A 96 -10.43 -18.35 -16.47
N VAL A 97 -11.01 -17.17 -16.29
CA VAL A 97 -10.72 -15.96 -17.07
C VAL A 97 -10.33 -14.77 -16.20
N ALA A 98 -10.47 -14.88 -14.87
CA ALA A 98 -9.99 -13.85 -13.96
C ALA A 98 -9.55 -14.44 -12.61
N TYR A 99 -8.54 -13.80 -12.03
CA TYR A 99 -8.01 -14.10 -10.71
C TYR A 99 -8.01 -12.88 -9.81
N ARG A 100 -8.10 -13.15 -8.50
CA ARG A 100 -7.75 -12.21 -7.43
C ARG A 100 -6.45 -12.60 -6.79
N THR A 101 -5.47 -11.70 -6.85
CA THR A 101 -4.25 -11.82 -6.06
C THR A 101 -4.47 -11.20 -4.69
N THR A 102 -4.03 -11.89 -3.64
CA THR A 102 -3.96 -11.35 -2.28
C THR A 102 -2.51 -11.27 -1.84
N ILE A 103 -2.11 -10.08 -1.40
CA ILE A 103 -0.78 -9.77 -0.86
C ILE A 103 -0.94 -9.41 0.61
N ILE A 104 -0.19 -10.08 1.46
CA ILE A 104 -0.12 -9.78 2.90
C ILE A 104 1.30 -9.27 3.20
N LEU A 105 1.36 -8.04 3.73
CA LEU A 105 2.60 -7.42 4.19
C LEU A 105 2.62 -7.36 5.71
N ASN A 106 3.69 -7.89 6.28
CA ASN A 106 4.07 -7.68 7.67
C ASN A 106 5.15 -6.60 7.69
N ILE A 107 4.87 -5.48 8.36
CA ILE A 107 5.71 -4.29 8.37
C ILE A 107 6.14 -4.03 9.80
N GLN A 108 7.45 -4.00 10.04
CA GLN A 108 8.04 -3.54 11.29
C GLN A 108 8.55 -2.12 11.09
N LYS A 109 7.98 -1.17 11.82
CA LYS A 109 8.39 0.23 11.84
C LYS A 109 9.30 0.46 13.04
N TYR A 110 10.49 0.97 12.80
CA TYR A 110 11.45 1.39 13.83
C TYR A 110 11.57 2.92 13.80
N PHE A 111 11.35 3.53 14.94
CA PHE A 111 11.42 4.98 15.12
C PHE A 111 11.87 5.29 16.55
N ASN A 112 12.94 6.06 16.72
CA ASN A 112 13.47 6.47 18.03
C ASN A 112 13.62 5.31 19.03
N GLY A 113 14.15 4.17 18.59
CA GLY A 113 14.34 3.00 19.46
C GLY A 113 13.06 2.19 19.74
N ILE A 114 11.91 2.64 19.26
CA ILE A 114 10.63 1.95 19.41
C ILE A 114 10.33 1.17 18.13
N SER A 115 9.94 -0.10 18.29
CA SER A 115 9.44 -0.89 17.17
C SER A 115 7.95 -1.15 17.29
N LYS A 116 7.23 -1.07 16.16
CA LYS A 116 5.81 -1.40 16.08
C LYS A 116 5.55 -2.24 14.83
N SER A 117 4.78 -3.30 15.00
CA SER A 117 4.44 -4.23 13.91
C SER A 117 3.04 -3.96 13.37
N TYR A 118 2.90 -4.07 12.06
CA TYR A 118 1.64 -3.93 11.35
C TYR A 118 1.48 -5.10 10.38
N LYS A 119 0.27 -5.61 10.28
CA LYS A 119 -0.13 -6.56 9.22
C LYS A 119 -1.17 -5.89 8.34
N THR A 120 -0.91 -5.85 7.04
CA THR A 120 -1.80 -5.22 6.06
C THR A 120 -2.03 -6.14 4.87
N LYS A 121 -3.18 -5.95 4.22
CA LYS A 121 -3.62 -6.75 3.09
C LYS A 121 -3.93 -5.84 1.91
N GLY A 122 -3.52 -6.25 0.71
CA GLY A 122 -3.95 -5.66 -0.55
C GLY A 122 -4.39 -6.74 -1.52
N THR A 123 -5.38 -6.43 -2.35
CA THR A 123 -5.89 -7.34 -3.37
C THR A 123 -5.91 -6.67 -4.72
N TYR A 124 -5.65 -7.44 -5.77
CA TYR A 124 -5.73 -6.98 -7.15
C TYR A 124 -6.39 -8.04 -8.03
N ASP A 125 -7.38 -7.63 -8.81
CA ASP A 125 -8.09 -8.48 -9.74
C ASP A 125 -7.52 -8.26 -11.14
N PHE A 126 -7.27 -9.34 -11.88
CA PHE A 126 -6.77 -9.30 -13.25
C PHE A 126 -7.37 -10.43 -14.07
N THR A 127 -7.39 -10.24 -15.37
CA THR A 127 -7.91 -11.21 -16.33
C THR A 127 -6.79 -11.93 -17.05
N ILE A 128 -7.04 -13.17 -17.45
CA ILE A 128 -6.18 -13.96 -18.32
C ILE A 128 -6.98 -14.43 -19.54
N ALA A 129 -6.28 -14.82 -20.59
CA ALA A 129 -6.93 -15.46 -21.73
C ALA A 129 -7.54 -16.82 -21.33
N PRO A 130 -8.69 -17.21 -21.88
CA PRO A 130 -9.27 -18.51 -21.60
C PRO A 130 -8.28 -19.65 -21.86
N ASN A 131 -8.26 -20.65 -20.97
CA ASN A 131 -7.37 -21.80 -21.05
C ASN A 131 -5.87 -21.47 -21.07
N SER A 132 -5.47 -20.34 -20.47
CA SER A 132 -4.08 -19.95 -20.30
C SER A 132 -3.63 -20.09 -18.83
N VAL A 133 -2.31 -20.08 -18.62
CA VAL A 133 -1.70 -19.98 -17.29
C VAL A 133 -1.33 -18.53 -17.02
N ILE A 134 -1.21 -18.18 -15.72
CA ILE A 134 -0.74 -16.85 -15.31
C ILE A 134 0.72 -16.71 -15.75
N THR A 135 1.01 -15.71 -16.58
CA THR A 135 2.37 -15.40 -17.02
C THR A 135 3.15 -14.67 -15.93
N ASP A 136 4.48 -14.64 -16.04
CA ASP A 136 5.34 -13.87 -15.09
C ASP A 136 5.04 -12.38 -15.13
N GLN A 137 4.71 -11.83 -16.30
CA GLN A 137 4.31 -10.42 -16.45
C GLN A 137 3.02 -10.12 -15.69
N GLU A 138 2.00 -10.98 -15.83
CA GLU A 138 0.73 -10.82 -15.10
C GLU A 138 0.94 -11.00 -13.60
N ARG A 139 1.78 -11.96 -13.20
CA ARG A 139 2.16 -12.19 -11.81
C ARG A 139 2.88 -10.98 -11.21
N PHE A 140 3.86 -10.42 -11.90
CA PHE A 140 4.57 -9.20 -11.48
C PHE A 140 3.60 -8.03 -11.27
N GLN A 141 2.72 -7.76 -12.23
CA GLN A 141 1.74 -6.68 -12.13
C GLN A 141 0.75 -6.92 -10.98
N ALA A 142 0.29 -8.15 -10.82
CA ALA A 142 -0.64 -8.51 -9.76
C ALA A 142 -0.02 -8.32 -8.37
N ILE A 143 1.24 -8.73 -8.18
CA ILE A 143 1.97 -8.54 -6.93
C ILE A 143 2.21 -7.04 -6.69
N LYS A 144 2.68 -6.30 -7.69
CA LYS A 144 2.96 -4.86 -7.60
C LYS A 144 1.72 -4.07 -7.17
N PHE A 145 0.58 -4.28 -7.84
CA PHE A 145 -0.65 -3.56 -7.52
C PHE A 145 -1.27 -4.00 -6.20
N GLY A 146 -1.18 -5.29 -5.87
CA GLY A 146 -1.60 -5.81 -4.56
C GLY A 146 -0.75 -5.23 -3.43
N ALA A 147 0.58 -5.22 -3.58
CA ALA A 147 1.50 -4.62 -2.62
C ALA A 147 1.23 -3.11 -2.45
N LYS A 148 1.00 -2.38 -3.54
CA LYS A 148 0.63 -0.96 -3.52
C LYS A 148 -0.62 -0.70 -2.66
N LYS A 149 -1.65 -1.55 -2.77
CA LYS A 149 -2.85 -1.45 -1.93
C LYS A 149 -2.56 -1.80 -0.46
N ALA A 150 -1.72 -2.81 -0.20
CA ALA A 150 -1.32 -3.16 1.17
C ALA A 150 -0.52 -2.04 1.84
N ILE A 151 0.40 -1.38 1.12
CA ILE A 151 1.17 -0.23 1.60
C ILE A 151 0.24 0.97 1.87
N LYS A 152 -0.72 1.26 0.98
CA LYS A 152 -1.73 2.31 1.23
C LYS A 152 -2.55 2.02 2.49
N SER A 153 -2.92 0.76 2.73
CA SER A 153 -3.60 0.35 3.96
C SER A 153 -2.73 0.55 5.20
N PHE A 154 -1.41 0.32 5.11
CA PHE A 154 -0.47 0.62 6.17
C PHE A 154 -0.44 2.13 6.48
N ILE A 155 -0.29 2.97 5.45
CA ILE A 155 -0.28 4.43 5.60
C ILE A 155 -1.56 4.91 6.27
N ALA A 156 -2.72 4.40 5.86
CA ALA A 156 -4.01 4.75 6.47
C ALA A 156 -4.07 4.38 7.96
N LYS A 157 -3.58 3.19 8.34
CA LYS A 157 -3.51 2.77 9.75
C LYS A 157 -2.61 3.69 10.57
N VAL A 158 -1.42 3.97 10.07
CA VAL A 158 -0.45 4.83 10.75
C VAL A 158 -0.96 6.27 10.87
N SER A 159 -1.60 6.79 9.83
CA SER A 159 -2.23 8.12 9.84
C SER A 159 -3.36 8.23 10.88
N ALA A 160 -4.19 7.19 10.98
CA ALA A 160 -5.27 7.13 11.98
C ALA A 160 -4.74 7.03 13.43
N GLU A 161 -3.57 6.42 13.62
CA GLU A 161 -2.90 6.41 14.93
C GLU A 161 -2.31 7.78 15.27
N GLY A 162 -1.69 8.45 14.28
CA GLY A 162 -1.12 9.78 14.45
C GLY A 162 -2.17 10.84 14.79
N SER A 163 -3.36 10.76 14.21
CA SER A 163 -4.46 11.68 14.53
C SER A 163 -4.97 11.51 15.96
N ARG A 164 -5.01 10.29 16.48
CA ARG A 164 -5.42 10.01 17.88
C ARG A 164 -4.39 10.45 18.91
N GLY A 165 -3.10 10.53 18.53
CA GLY A 165 -2.01 10.98 19.41
C GLY A 165 -1.94 12.49 19.61
N ILE A 166 -2.67 13.26 18.79
CA ILE A 166 -2.72 14.72 18.86
C ILE A 166 -3.84 15.20 19.80
N GLU A 167 -4.79 14.33 20.16
CA GLU A 167 -5.88 14.63 21.09
C GLU A 167 -5.54 14.38 22.57
N LYS A 168 -4.29 14.13 22.90
CA LYS A 168 -3.76 14.06 24.27
C LYS A 168 -2.69 15.16 24.44
#